data_269cae720564dde2192a71b029e1d83c
#
_entry.id   269cae720564dde2192a71b029e1d83c
#
_cell.length_a   1.000
_cell.length_b   1.000
_cell.length_c   1.000
_cell.angle_alpha   90.00
_cell.angle_beta   90.00
_cell.angle_gamma   90.00
#
_symmetry.space_group_name_H-M   'P 1'
#
loop_
_entity.id
_entity.type
_entity.pdbx_description
1 polymer ?
#
loop_
_entity_poly.entity_id
_entity_poly.type
_entity_poly.pdbx_seq_one_letter_code
_entity_poly.pdbx_strand_id
1 'polypeptide(L)' 'MAERRTVSVKDIESLLVCLPGIQKARVVVNDWGAIEEIHIITGLGRNPKQIVRDVQSALKAQWDITVDRRKVSVA' A
#
# COMPACT_ATOMS: atom_id res chain seq x y z
N MET A 1 8.70 1.67 25.02
CA MET A 1 8.84 1.55 24.44
C MET A 1 8.81 1.91 23.58
N ALA A 2 8.89 1.96 23.39
CA ALA A 2 8.95 2.38 22.45
C ALA A 2 8.70 2.04 21.39
N GLU A 3 8.34 2.06 21.10
CA GLU A 3 8.01 1.63 20.26
C GLU A 3 8.03 2.05 19.12
N ARG A 4 8.62 1.81 18.41
CA ARG A 4 8.65 2.07 17.24
C ARG A 4 7.56 1.52 16.65
N ARG A 5 6.89 1.93 15.96
CA ARG A 5 5.90 1.48 15.31
C ARG A 5 6.31 0.75 14.21
N THR A 6 6.58 -0.40 14.17
CA THR A 6 6.92 -1.22 13.05
C THR A 6 5.65 -1.76 12.46
N VAL A 7 5.31 -1.30 11.29
CA VAL A 7 4.10 -1.75 10.62
C VAL A 7 4.45 -2.97 9.80
N SER A 8 3.76 -4.08 10.00
CA SER A 8 4.08 -5.30 9.29
C SER A 8 3.53 -5.26 7.86
N VAL A 9 4.17 -6.01 6.97
CA VAL A 9 3.72 -6.13 5.60
C VAL A 9 2.28 -6.63 5.55
N LYS A 10 1.94 -7.58 6.42
CA LYS A 10 0.59 -8.10 6.44
C LYS A 10 -0.45 -7.06 6.83
N ASP A 11 -0.10 -6.17 7.75
CA ASP A 11 -1.03 -5.11 8.15
C ASP A 11 -1.28 -4.16 6.98
N ILE A 12 -0.23 -3.82 6.25
CA ILE A 12 -0.37 -2.94 5.09
C ILE A 12 -1.21 -3.63 4.01
N GLU A 13 -0.91 -4.88 3.72
CA GLU A 13 -1.66 -5.62 2.70
C GLU A 13 -3.13 -5.75 3.08
N SER A 14 -3.41 -6.00 4.35
CA SER A 14 -4.79 -6.11 4.83
C SER A 14 -5.54 -4.81 4.68
N LEU A 15 -4.90 -3.69 4.95
CA LEU A 15 -5.53 -2.41 4.78
C LEU A 15 -5.83 -2.16 3.30
N LEU A 16 -4.88 -2.45 2.44
CA LEU A 16 -5.03 -2.16 1.02
C LEU A 16 -6.14 -2.97 0.37
N VAL A 17 -6.29 -4.24 0.73
CA VAL A 17 -7.34 -5.05 0.15
C VAL A 17 -8.74 -4.64 0.63
N CYS A 18 -8.81 -3.82 1.68
CA CYS A 18 -10.08 -3.29 2.12
C CYS A 18 -10.53 -2.10 1.29
N LEU A 19 -9.64 -1.54 0.49
CA LEU A 19 -10.00 -0.40 -0.36
C LEU A 19 -10.86 -0.86 -1.53
N PRO A 20 -11.83 -0.04 -1.94
CA PRO A 20 -12.70 -0.41 -3.05
C PRO A 20 -11.92 -0.68 -4.33
N GLY A 21 -12.22 -1.77 -4.99
CA GLY A 21 -11.61 -2.10 -6.26
C GLY A 21 -10.30 -2.85 -6.19
N ILE A 22 -9.72 -3.02 -5.01
CA ILE A 22 -8.48 -3.77 -4.87
C ILE A 22 -8.81 -5.21 -4.52
N GLN A 23 -8.35 -6.13 -5.37
CA GLN A 23 -8.56 -7.56 -5.14
C GLN A 23 -7.39 -8.18 -4.40
N LYS A 24 -6.18 -7.77 -4.73
CA LYS A 24 -5.00 -8.27 -4.05
C LYS A 24 -3.98 -7.17 -3.90
N ALA A 25 -3.19 -7.22 -2.86
CA ALA A 25 -2.12 -6.28 -2.63
C ALA A 25 -0.91 -7.04 -2.12
N ARG A 26 0.27 -6.70 -2.64
CA ARG A 26 1.51 -7.28 -2.19
C ARG A 26 2.49 -6.15 -1.93
N VAL A 27 3.13 -6.18 -0.79
CA VAL A 27 4.07 -5.14 -0.40
C VAL A 27 5.46 -5.75 -0.27
N VAL A 28 6.44 -5.12 -0.89
CA VAL A 28 7.83 -5.56 -0.80
C VAL A 28 8.59 -4.53 0.01
N VAL A 29 9.30 -4.98 1.03
CA VAL A 29 10.08 -4.10 1.89
C VAL A 29 11.54 -4.51 1.86
N ASN A 30 12.42 -3.56 2.19
CA ASN A 30 13.84 -3.83 2.26
C ASN A 30 14.23 -4.30 3.66
N ASP A 31 15.52 -4.46 3.89
CA ASP A 31 16.03 -4.97 5.17
C ASP A 31 15.70 -4.06 6.35
N TRP A 32 15.45 -2.79 6.09
CA TRP A 32 15.11 -1.86 7.14
C TRP A 32 13.61 -1.69 7.33
N GLY A 33 12.83 -2.46 6.59
CA GLY A 33 11.37 -2.34 6.69
C GLY A 33 10.77 -1.21 5.88
N ALA A 34 11.57 -0.55 5.06
CA ALA A 34 11.04 0.52 4.21
C ALA A 34 10.39 -0.10 2.97
N ILE A 35 9.26 0.46 2.55
CA ILE A 35 8.52 -0.06 1.41
C ILE A 35 9.28 0.25 0.12
N GLU A 36 9.55 -0.79 -0.65
CA GLU A 36 10.22 -0.64 -1.93
C GLU A 36 9.25 -0.71 -3.09
N GLU A 37 8.25 -1.58 -2.99
CA GLU A 37 7.27 -1.72 -4.05
C GLU A 37 5.94 -2.15 -3.47
N ILE A 38 4.87 -1.74 -4.12
CA ILE A 38 3.53 -2.17 -3.79
C ILE A 38 2.89 -2.63 -5.10
N HIS A 39 2.46 -3.87 -5.15
CA HIS A 39 1.81 -4.44 -6.32
C HIS A 39 0.33 -4.62 -6.01
N ILE A 40 -0.51 -4.03 -6.85
CA ILE A 40 -1.95 -4.05 -6.66
C ILE A 40 -2.61 -4.76 -7.84
N ILE A 41 -3.56 -5.63 -7.55
CA ILE A 41 -4.39 -6.26 -8.57
C ILE A 41 -5.80 -5.75 -8.33
N THR A 42 -6.39 -5.16 -9.38
CA THR A 42 -7.71 -4.56 -9.27
C THR A 42 -8.70 -5.27 -10.17
N GLY A 43 -9.96 -5.05 -9.91
CA GLY A 43 -11.01 -5.54 -10.80
C GLY A 43 -11.14 -4.65 -12.03
N LEU A 44 -12.03 -5.06 -12.92
CA LEU A 44 -12.26 -4.32 -14.15
C LEU A 44 -12.88 -2.96 -13.85
N GLY A 45 -12.57 -2.01 -14.68
CA GLY A 45 -13.21 -0.70 -14.62
C GLY A 45 -12.59 0.28 -13.64
N ARG A 46 -11.51 -0.09 -12.97
CA ARG A 46 -10.90 0.83 -12.04
C ARG A 46 -9.77 1.61 -12.72
N ASN A 47 -9.71 2.89 -12.41
CA ASN A 47 -8.68 3.76 -12.96
C ASN A 47 -7.40 3.58 -12.15
N PRO A 48 -6.28 3.15 -12.77
CA PRO A 48 -5.04 2.92 -12.03
C PRO A 48 -4.56 4.15 -11.26
N LYS A 49 -4.73 5.33 -11.81
CA LYS A 49 -4.29 6.54 -11.12
C LYS A 49 -5.07 6.76 -9.83
N GLN A 50 -6.36 6.47 -9.87
CA GLN A 50 -7.19 6.61 -8.69
C GLN A 50 -6.78 5.59 -7.63
N ILE A 51 -6.46 4.37 -8.06
CA ILE A 51 -6.03 3.33 -7.13
C ILE A 51 -4.72 3.75 -6.44
N VAL A 52 -3.76 4.28 -7.20
CA VAL A 52 -2.50 4.74 -6.63
C VAL A 52 -2.76 5.82 -5.58
N ARG A 53 -3.65 6.76 -5.88
CA ARG A 53 -3.98 7.82 -4.93
C ARG A 53 -4.63 7.27 -3.68
N ASP A 54 -5.54 6.31 -3.84
CA ASP A 54 -6.21 5.70 -2.71
C ASP A 54 -5.21 4.99 -1.81
N VAL A 55 -4.26 4.28 -2.41
CA VAL A 55 -3.22 3.58 -1.66
C VAL A 55 -2.36 4.59 -0.89
N GLN A 56 -1.92 5.65 -1.56
CA GLN A 56 -1.10 6.67 -0.91
C GLN A 56 -1.86 7.33 0.24
N SER A 57 -3.13 7.66 0.01
CA SER A 57 -3.94 8.30 1.03
C SER A 57 -4.18 7.40 2.23
N ALA A 58 -4.45 6.13 1.97
CA ALA A 58 -4.71 5.18 3.05
C ALA A 58 -3.48 4.98 3.94
N LEU A 59 -2.31 4.87 3.32
CA LEU A 59 -1.08 4.68 4.09
C LEU A 59 -0.74 5.93 4.89
N LYS A 60 -0.95 7.10 4.30
CA LYS A 60 -0.70 8.35 4.98
C LYS A 60 -1.65 8.55 6.15
N ALA A 61 -2.92 8.24 5.96
CA ALA A 61 -3.92 8.41 6.99
C ALA A 61 -3.74 7.43 8.15
N GLN A 62 -3.36 6.20 7.83
CA GLN A 62 -3.29 5.16 8.85
C GLN A 62 -1.98 5.18 9.64
N TRP A 63 -0.87 5.38 8.97
CA TRP A 63 0.44 5.28 9.60
C TRP A 63 1.38 6.44 9.30
N ASP A 64 0.88 7.47 8.66
CA ASP A 64 1.70 8.61 8.24
C ASP A 64 2.86 8.18 7.35
N ILE A 65 2.63 7.17 6.53
CA ILE A 65 3.62 6.67 5.59
C ILE A 65 3.42 7.33 4.24
N THR A 66 4.49 7.89 3.69
CA THR A 66 4.46 8.49 2.36
C THR A 66 5.14 7.53 1.39
N VAL A 67 4.44 7.17 0.33
CA VAL A 67 4.96 6.26 -0.68
C VAL A 67 4.97 6.97 -2.03
N ASP A 68 6.09 6.88 -2.74
CA ASP A 68 6.21 7.47 -4.06
C ASP A 68 5.32 6.66 -5.00
N ARG A 69 4.54 7.36 -5.82
CA ARG A 69 3.62 6.68 -6.75
C ARG A 69 4.36 5.73 -7.70
N ARG A 70 5.65 5.99 -7.97
CA ARG A 70 6.42 5.12 -8.86
C ARG A 70 6.70 3.75 -8.25
N LYS A 71 6.51 3.63 -6.95
CA LYS A 71 6.69 2.34 -6.27
C LYS A 71 5.41 1.53 -6.27
N VAL A 72 4.28 2.12 -6.71
CA VAL A 72 3.01 1.42 -6.75
C VAL A 72 2.70 0.98 -8.17
N SER A 73 2.55 -0.33 -8.35
CA SER A 73 2.22 -0.91 -9.65
C SER A 73 0.80 -1.46 -9.57
N VAL A 74 -0.03 -1.11 -10.56
CA VAL A 74 -1.40 -1.59 -10.60
C VAL A 74 -1.59 -2.45 -11.85
N ALA A 75 -2.11 -3.64 -11.67
CA ALA A 75 -2.35 -4.56 -12.76
C ALA A 75 -3.83 -4.88 -12.93
#